data_61e90644e6aec6e954798ebbeddf9c28
#
_entry.id   61e90644e6aec6e954798ebbeddf9c28
#
_cell.length_a   1.000
_cell.length_b   1.000
_cell.length_c   1.000
_cell.angle_alpha   90.00
_cell.angle_beta   90.00
_cell.angle_gamma   90.00
#
_symmetry.space_group_name_H-M   'P 1'
#
loop_
_entity.id
_entity.type
_entity.pdbx_description
1 polymer ?
#
loop_
_entity_poly.entity_id
_entity_poly.type
_entity_poly.pdbx_seq_one_letter_code
_entity_poly.pdbx_strand_id
1 'polypeptide(L)'
;ACSLSGALLNTAFFSEFHSDEDKKWGHEMGLIFGGLDKFPGSINDPAFWIRQGAEDPGRLPSLHMACGLRDELLQANRWFYREARAAGLEVHYVEGEGAHDWMFWGEHIKRWLQVVV
;
A
#
# COMPACT_ATOMS: atom_id res chain seq x y z
N ALA A 1 -10.33 8.05 2.13
CA ALA A 1 -9.73 6.88 2.77
C ALA A 1 -8.28 7.18 3.16
N CYS A 2 -7.79 6.53 4.23
CA CYS A 2 -6.45 6.75 4.76
C CYS A 2 -5.69 5.44 4.85
N SER A 3 -4.40 5.45 4.49
CA SER A 3 -3.49 4.32 4.61
C SER A 3 -2.18 4.76 5.29
N LEU A 4 -1.85 4.09 6.38
CA LEU A 4 -0.59 4.27 7.12
C LEU A 4 0.29 3.05 6.90
N SER A 5 1.43 3.22 6.25
CA SER A 5 2.37 2.14 5.98
C SER A 5 1.67 0.89 5.39
N GLY A 6 0.79 1.08 4.42
CA GLY A 6 0.01 -0.01 3.86
C GLY A 6 0.87 -1.08 3.20
N ALA A 7 0.53 -2.35 3.42
CA ALA A 7 1.13 -3.48 2.71
C ALA A 7 0.57 -3.56 1.27
N LEU A 8 0.84 -2.53 0.48
CA LEU A 8 0.35 -2.35 -0.89
C LEU A 8 1.25 -3.13 -1.87
N LEU A 9 1.27 -4.43 -1.71
CA LEU A 9 2.16 -5.34 -2.40
C LEU A 9 1.83 -5.44 -3.89
N ASN A 10 2.84 -5.68 -4.70
CA ASN A 10 2.69 -6.01 -6.12
C ASN A 10 3.41 -7.31 -6.43
N THR A 11 3.21 -7.85 -7.62
CA THR A 11 3.79 -9.13 -8.04
C THR A 11 5.31 -9.15 -8.00
N ALA A 12 5.99 -8.03 -8.26
CA ALA A 12 7.44 -7.94 -8.20
C ALA A 12 7.97 -8.10 -6.77
N PHE A 13 7.20 -7.69 -5.76
CA PHE A 13 7.57 -7.84 -4.36
C PHE A 13 7.81 -9.29 -3.96
N PHE A 14 6.99 -10.22 -4.47
CA PHE A 14 7.13 -11.64 -4.16
C PHE A 14 8.33 -12.32 -4.82
N SER A 15 8.89 -11.71 -5.87
CA SER A 15 10.08 -12.24 -6.54
C SER A 15 11.40 -11.95 -5.80
N GLU A 16 11.36 -11.06 -4.80
CA GLU A 16 12.51 -10.64 -4.02
C GLU A 16 12.74 -11.47 -2.75
N PHE A 17 11.95 -12.52 -2.53
CA PHE A 17 12.06 -13.39 -1.36
C PHE A 17 13.21 -14.37 -1.48
N HIS A 18 14.35 -14.04 -0.90
CA HIS A 18 15.59 -14.84 -0.99
C HIS A 18 16.07 -15.41 0.34
N SER A 19 15.70 -14.82 1.48
CA SER A 19 16.05 -15.31 2.82
C SER A 19 15.07 -16.40 3.30
N ASP A 20 15.44 -17.16 4.34
CA ASP A 20 14.54 -18.13 4.96
C ASP A 20 13.35 -17.46 5.65
N GLU A 21 13.53 -16.24 6.18
CA GLU A 21 12.48 -15.42 6.74
C GLU A 21 11.51 -14.93 5.65
N ASP A 22 12.04 -14.49 4.50
CA ASP A 22 11.24 -14.11 3.34
C ASP A 22 10.41 -15.28 2.81
N LYS A 23 10.98 -16.49 2.77
CA LYS A 23 10.27 -17.72 2.36
C LYS A 23 9.15 -18.07 3.32
N LYS A 24 9.37 -17.91 4.62
CA LYS A 24 8.33 -18.12 5.64
C LYS A 24 7.18 -17.14 5.44
N TRP A 25 7.49 -15.87 5.26
CA TRP A 25 6.50 -14.83 5.00
C TRP A 25 5.75 -15.07 3.69
N GLY A 26 6.44 -15.45 2.62
CA GLY A 26 5.85 -15.85 1.34
C GLY A 26 4.91 -17.05 1.46
N HIS A 27 5.26 -18.03 2.31
CA HIS A 27 4.40 -19.17 2.60
C HIS A 27 3.11 -18.73 3.33
N GLU A 28 3.23 -17.88 4.34
CA GLU A 28 2.08 -17.33 5.07
C GLU A 28 1.16 -16.53 4.15
N MET A 29 1.72 -15.67 3.29
CA MET A 29 0.95 -14.94 2.28
C MET A 29 0.27 -15.88 1.28
N GLY A 30 0.95 -16.94 0.87
CA GLY A 30 0.38 -17.97 0.02
C GLY A 30 -0.85 -18.64 0.63
N LEU A 31 -0.84 -18.90 1.94
CA LEU A 31 -2.00 -19.42 2.66
C LEU A 31 -3.16 -18.41 2.69
N ILE A 32 -2.85 -17.13 2.91
CA ILE A 32 -3.85 -16.05 2.96
C ILE A 32 -4.52 -15.88 1.59
N PHE A 33 -3.77 -15.91 0.50
CA PHE A 33 -4.28 -15.68 -0.86
C PHE A 33 -4.77 -16.94 -1.56
N GLY A 34 -4.58 -18.13 -0.97
CA GLY A 34 -4.86 -19.41 -1.61
C GLY A 34 -3.84 -19.80 -2.68
N GLY A 35 -2.62 -19.26 -2.56
CA GLY A 35 -1.49 -19.42 -3.48
C GLY A 35 -0.99 -18.09 -4.01
N LEU A 36 0.32 -17.86 -4.05
CA LEU A 36 0.90 -16.61 -4.56
C LEU A 36 0.62 -16.40 -6.06
N ASP A 37 0.45 -17.47 -6.82
CA ASP A 37 0.08 -17.47 -8.23
C ASP A 37 -1.34 -16.90 -8.46
N LYS A 38 -2.20 -16.94 -7.46
CA LYS A 38 -3.58 -16.41 -7.52
C LYS A 38 -3.69 -14.94 -7.14
N PHE A 39 -2.62 -14.35 -6.62
CA PHE A 39 -2.61 -12.95 -6.20
C PHE A 39 -2.73 -11.97 -7.38
N PRO A 40 -1.98 -12.11 -8.51
CA PRO A 40 -2.02 -11.14 -9.59
C PRO A 40 -3.42 -10.97 -10.18
N GLY A 41 -3.92 -9.74 -10.20
CA GLY A 41 -5.24 -9.40 -10.74
C GLY A 41 -6.43 -9.83 -9.89
N SER A 42 -6.19 -10.39 -8.70
CA SER A 42 -7.25 -10.73 -7.74
C SER A 42 -7.72 -9.51 -6.94
N ILE A 43 -8.77 -9.71 -6.14
CA ILE A 43 -9.25 -8.69 -5.20
C ILE A 43 -8.24 -8.35 -4.10
N ASN A 44 -7.18 -9.13 -3.94
CA ASN A 44 -6.08 -8.88 -3.00
C ASN A 44 -4.96 -8.04 -3.62
N ASP A 45 -4.95 -7.88 -4.94
CA ASP A 45 -3.93 -7.15 -5.68
C ASP A 45 -4.30 -5.65 -5.74
N PRO A 46 -3.50 -4.75 -5.15
CA PRO A 46 -3.74 -3.32 -5.26
C PRO A 46 -3.82 -2.81 -6.70
N ALA A 47 -3.11 -3.42 -7.64
CA ALA A 47 -3.18 -3.07 -9.05
C ALA A 47 -4.58 -3.32 -9.65
N PHE A 48 -5.29 -4.35 -9.19
CA PHE A 48 -6.68 -4.58 -9.56
C PHE A 48 -7.56 -3.38 -9.15
N TRP A 49 -7.43 -2.92 -7.92
CA TRP A 49 -8.22 -1.80 -7.40
C TRP A 49 -7.88 -0.46 -8.04
N ILE A 50 -6.60 -0.25 -8.42
CA ILE A 50 -6.20 0.94 -9.20
C ILE A 50 -6.94 0.94 -10.55
N ARG A 51 -6.97 -0.19 -11.26
CA ARG A 51 -7.68 -0.30 -12.55
C ARG A 51 -9.19 -0.08 -12.40
N GLN A 52 -9.81 -0.70 -11.39
CA GLN A 52 -11.23 -0.51 -11.11
C GLN A 52 -11.55 0.94 -10.77
N GLY A 53 -10.73 1.58 -9.94
CA GLY A 53 -10.90 3.00 -9.59
C GLY A 53 -10.72 3.93 -10.77
N ALA A 54 -9.87 3.60 -11.72
CA ALA A 54 -9.63 4.40 -12.92
C ALA A 54 -10.85 4.43 -13.88
N GLU A 55 -11.74 3.44 -13.80
CA GLU A 55 -12.97 3.41 -14.61
C GLU A 55 -13.96 4.51 -14.21
N ASP A 56 -14.01 4.87 -12.92
CA ASP A 56 -14.89 5.95 -12.42
C ASP A 56 -14.22 6.64 -11.20
N PRO A 57 -13.18 7.44 -11.44
CA PRO A 57 -12.42 8.08 -10.34
C PRO A 57 -13.25 9.06 -9.51
N GLY A 58 -14.33 9.61 -10.08
CA GLY A 58 -15.23 10.53 -9.38
C GLY A 58 -16.07 9.88 -8.27
N ARG A 59 -16.14 8.55 -8.24
CA ARG A 59 -16.84 7.80 -7.17
C ARG A 59 -15.92 7.39 -6.01
N LEU A 60 -14.63 7.57 -6.16
CA LEU A 60 -13.70 7.22 -5.11
C LEU A 60 -13.62 8.31 -4.04
N PRO A 61 -13.44 7.92 -2.77
CA PRO A 61 -13.06 8.88 -1.74
C PRO A 61 -11.66 9.41 -2.03
N SER A 62 -11.36 10.60 -1.54
CA SER A 62 -9.99 11.12 -1.49
C SER A 62 -9.08 10.13 -0.75
N LEU A 63 -7.95 9.77 -1.36
CA LEU A 63 -6.99 8.82 -0.81
C LEU A 63 -5.84 9.57 -0.13
N HIS A 64 -5.63 9.30 1.14
CA HIS A 64 -4.53 9.86 1.92
C HIS A 64 -3.59 8.74 2.37
N MET A 65 -2.31 8.88 2.09
CA MET A 65 -1.29 7.89 2.40
C MET A 65 -0.13 8.53 3.15
N ALA A 66 0.45 7.80 4.08
CA ALA A 66 1.70 8.17 4.72
C ALA A 66 2.57 6.95 4.98
N CYS A 67 3.89 7.10 4.81
CA CYS A 67 4.86 6.05 5.08
C CYS A 67 6.15 6.65 5.64
N GLY A 68 6.76 6.00 6.62
CA GLY A 68 8.03 6.42 7.21
C GLY A 68 9.21 6.13 6.26
N LEU A 69 10.22 6.99 6.27
CA LEU A 69 11.40 6.84 5.43
C LEU A 69 12.25 5.61 5.78
N ARG A 70 12.11 5.08 7.00
CA ARG A 70 12.76 3.84 7.46
C ARG A 70 11.80 2.66 7.52
N ASP A 71 10.62 2.80 6.93
CA ASP A 71 9.64 1.72 6.85
C ASP A 71 10.03 0.73 5.74
N GLU A 72 10.01 -0.55 6.03
CA GLU A 72 10.29 -1.61 5.06
C GLU A 72 9.24 -1.69 3.93
N LEU A 73 8.06 -1.13 4.13
CA LEU A 73 7.00 -1.03 3.11
C LEU A 73 7.07 0.27 2.28
N LEU A 74 8.13 1.08 2.43
CA LEU A 74 8.27 2.35 1.74
C LEU A 74 8.19 2.19 0.22
N GLN A 75 8.87 1.20 -0.35
CA GLN A 75 8.88 0.99 -1.80
C GLN A 75 7.51 0.53 -2.32
N ALA A 76 6.78 -0.29 -1.55
CA ALA A 76 5.41 -0.69 -1.89
C ALA A 76 4.46 0.52 -1.90
N ASN A 77 4.58 1.43 -0.94
CA ASN A 77 3.78 2.65 -0.88
C ASN A 77 4.12 3.61 -2.02
N ARG A 78 5.39 3.79 -2.36
CA ARG A 78 5.84 4.60 -3.49
C ARG A 78 5.34 4.06 -4.82
N TRP A 79 5.41 2.73 -5.00
CA TRP A 79 4.88 2.07 -6.19
C TRP A 79 3.39 2.33 -6.34
N PHE A 80 2.60 2.07 -5.30
CA PHE A 80 1.15 2.30 -5.35
C PHE A 80 0.80 3.75 -5.68
N TYR A 81 1.47 4.70 -5.04
CA TYR A 81 1.27 6.12 -5.31
C TYR A 81 1.52 6.47 -6.79
N ARG A 82 2.63 6.01 -7.35
CA ARG A 82 2.95 6.27 -8.77
C ARG A 82 1.92 5.66 -9.71
N GLU A 83 1.56 4.40 -9.51
CA GLU A 83 0.57 3.70 -10.34
C GLU A 83 -0.82 4.34 -10.25
N ALA A 84 -1.27 4.66 -9.05
CA ALA A 84 -2.56 5.30 -8.83
C ALA A 84 -2.62 6.68 -9.49
N ARG A 85 -1.57 7.50 -9.34
CA ARG A 85 -1.47 8.81 -9.99
C ARG A 85 -1.43 8.70 -11.51
N ALA A 86 -0.68 7.76 -12.05
CA ALA A 86 -0.62 7.50 -13.48
C ALA A 86 -1.97 7.05 -14.05
N ALA A 87 -2.78 6.37 -13.27
CA ALA A 87 -4.14 5.96 -13.62
C ALA A 87 -5.19 7.07 -13.44
N GLY A 88 -4.80 8.27 -13.00
CA GLY A 88 -5.68 9.42 -12.84
C GLY A 88 -6.40 9.50 -11.49
N LEU A 89 -6.00 8.69 -10.50
CA LEU A 89 -6.57 8.75 -9.16
C LEU A 89 -6.01 9.91 -8.35
N GLU A 90 -6.86 10.53 -7.55
CA GLU A 90 -6.43 11.57 -6.60
C GLU A 90 -5.88 10.92 -5.33
N VAL A 91 -4.56 11.04 -5.14
CA VAL A 91 -3.84 10.48 -3.99
C VAL A 91 -2.96 11.55 -3.35
N HIS A 92 -3.16 11.79 -2.07
CA HIS A 92 -2.31 12.63 -1.23
C HIS A 92 -1.35 11.74 -0.47
N TYR A 93 -0.05 11.82 -0.80
CA TYR A 93 0.98 10.98 -0.22
C TYR A 93 2.04 11.80 0.51
N VAL A 94 2.37 11.39 1.71
CA VAL A 94 3.36 12.04 2.56
C VAL A 94 4.37 11.00 3.06
N GLU A 95 5.65 11.33 2.96
CA GLU A 95 6.74 10.61 3.61
C GLU A 95 7.33 11.49 4.74
N GLY A 96 7.87 10.87 5.75
CA GLY A 96 8.50 11.59 6.86
C GLY A 96 9.44 10.69 7.68
N GLU A 97 10.21 11.34 8.56
CA GLU A 97 11.05 10.62 9.50
C GLU A 97 10.20 9.66 10.34
N GLY A 98 10.60 8.39 10.36
CA GLY A 98 9.91 7.34 11.09
C GLY A 98 10.04 5.99 10.44
N ALA A 99 9.52 4.98 11.11
CA ALA A 99 9.51 3.59 10.68
C ALA A 99 8.07 3.04 10.74
N HIS A 100 7.93 1.73 10.69
CA HIS A 100 6.65 1.03 10.81
C HIS A 100 6.21 0.97 12.29
N ASP A 101 5.85 2.14 12.85
CA ASP A 101 5.56 2.26 14.28
C ASP A 101 4.49 3.30 14.62
N TRP A 102 3.97 3.18 15.85
CA TRP A 102 2.92 4.06 16.37
C TRP A 102 3.33 5.53 16.55
N MET A 103 4.61 5.83 16.67
CA MET A 103 5.07 7.22 16.74
C MET A 103 4.79 7.95 15.43
N PHE A 104 5.18 7.33 14.32
CA PHE A 104 4.91 7.86 12.98
C PHE A 104 3.40 7.93 12.70
N TRP A 105 2.68 6.84 12.93
CA TRP A 105 1.25 6.77 12.64
C TRP A 105 0.43 7.73 13.47
N GLY A 106 0.73 7.87 14.77
CA GLY A 106 0.03 8.78 15.66
C GLY A 106 0.09 10.24 15.24
N GLU A 107 1.23 10.71 14.72
CA GLU A 107 1.39 12.04 14.18
C GLU A 107 0.52 12.26 12.93
N HIS A 108 0.49 11.30 12.02
CA HIS A 108 -0.29 11.42 10.79
C HIS A 108 -1.80 11.29 11.04
N ILE A 109 -2.23 10.43 11.94
CA ILE A 109 -3.64 10.34 12.36
C ILE A 109 -4.13 11.68 12.90
N LYS A 110 -3.37 12.32 13.79
CA LYS A 110 -3.73 13.63 14.34
C LYS A 110 -3.91 14.68 13.24
N ARG A 111 -2.98 14.73 12.27
CA ARG A 111 -3.07 15.67 11.14
C ARG A 111 -4.29 15.40 10.27
N TRP A 112 -4.57 14.15 9.95
CA TRP A 112 -5.71 13.79 9.11
C TRP A 112 -7.04 14.07 9.78
N LEU A 113 -7.17 13.84 11.08
CA LEU A 113 -8.38 14.19 11.82
C LEU A 113 -8.68 15.68 11.78
N GLN A 114 -7.67 16.54 11.69
CA GLN A 114 -7.85 17.98 11.54
C GLN A 114 -8.34 18.39 10.14
N VAL A 115 -8.05 17.59 9.13
CA VAL A 115 -8.41 17.89 7.73
C VAL A 115 -9.75 17.29 7.34
N VAL A 116 -10.08 16.07 7.79
CA VAL A 116 -11.26 15.32 7.36
C VAL A 116 -12.45 15.41 8.31
N VAL A 117 -12.28 16.02 9.46
CA VAL A 117 -13.34 16.31 10.45
C VAL A 117 -13.59 17.80 10.51
#